data_8ea1b4208a87c98423c681d53b4ff7e7
#
_entry.id   8ea1b4208a87c98423c681d53b4ff7e7
#
_cell.length_a   1.000
_cell.length_b   1.000
_cell.length_c   1.000
_cell.angle_alpha   90.00
_cell.angle_beta   90.00
_cell.angle_gamma   90.00
#
_symmetry.space_group_name_H-M   'P 1'
#
loop_
_entity.id
_entity.type
_entity.pdbx_description
1 polymer ?
#
loop_
_entity_poly.entity_id
_entity_poly.type
_entity_poly.pdbx_seq_one_letter_code
_entity_poly.pdbx_strand_id
1 'polypeptide(L)'
;MKHPNPAIVAQSAVRRLPRWALLLLCLSYVCAGFIGRDAWRSADVTALGFMGALAQGTSPWSSPSLLGWSPDNPAVLPYWLGAWALQLAPAAWAPDFVVRIPFGLLLGLALLATWYGTYYLARNPAAQPVAFAFGGEAQPTDYARAMADGGVLAFLACLGLAQLSHETTPALAQLGFGALLFYGIAALRYRSWVPHLAIFAGLLGLSLSGAPTMAMLYLMGGALVHWLDRDPDEAAQTASSARLKAVCALLAYAAVACAVAYHLDLWRWKLETPAPSWETVDGFAQLLIWLNWHAWPLALWTVWRWRWQLWSKRVHRHLVWPLWFAAVTVLATPFGSDSDRTLLLALPALATLA
;
A
#
# COMPACT_ATOMS: atom_id res chain seq x y z
N MET A 1 -0.87 16.77 -32.47
CA MET A 1 -1.65 15.52 -32.67
C MET A 1 -1.99 14.95 -31.31
N LYS A 2 -3.26 14.63 -31.02
CA LYS A 2 -3.63 13.90 -29.79
C LYS A 2 -3.19 12.44 -30.00
N HIS A 3 -2.24 11.97 -29.20
CA HIS A 3 -1.87 10.56 -29.23
C HIS A 3 -3.06 9.73 -28.78
N PRO A 4 -3.38 8.62 -29.48
CA PRO A 4 -4.52 7.78 -29.14
C PRO A 4 -4.30 7.11 -27.77
N ASN A 5 -5.38 6.95 -27.03
CA ASN A 5 -5.38 6.12 -25.81
C ASN A 5 -5.05 4.67 -26.21
N PRO A 6 -4.09 4.00 -25.56
CA PRO A 6 -3.69 2.65 -25.90
C PRO A 6 -4.71 1.57 -25.47
N ALA A 7 -5.73 1.90 -24.68
CA ALA A 7 -6.74 0.94 -24.22
C ALA A 7 -7.81 0.72 -25.33
N ILE A 8 -7.58 -0.30 -26.16
CA ILE A 8 -8.51 -0.75 -27.20
C ILE A 8 -9.08 -2.10 -26.75
N VAL A 9 -10.21 -2.08 -26.04
CA VAL A 9 -10.77 -3.28 -25.40
C VAL A 9 -12.26 -3.41 -25.76
N ALA A 10 -12.61 -4.51 -26.39
CA ALA A 10 -14.00 -4.85 -26.69
C ALA A 10 -14.69 -5.42 -25.42
N GLN A 11 -16.01 -5.25 -25.29
CA GLN A 11 -16.78 -5.81 -24.18
C GLN A 11 -16.63 -7.34 -24.05
N SER A 12 -16.54 -8.05 -25.17
CA SER A 12 -16.34 -9.51 -25.20
C SER A 12 -14.97 -9.96 -24.67
N ALA A 13 -13.97 -9.06 -24.68
CA ALA A 13 -12.63 -9.35 -24.16
C ALA A 13 -12.52 -9.16 -22.63
N VAL A 14 -13.48 -8.47 -22.02
CA VAL A 14 -13.48 -8.22 -20.57
C VAL A 14 -13.95 -9.47 -19.85
N ARG A 15 -13.00 -10.19 -19.25
CA ARG A 15 -13.28 -11.35 -18.41
C ARG A 15 -13.12 -10.95 -16.94
N ARG A 16 -14.22 -10.94 -16.22
CA ARG A 16 -14.24 -10.74 -14.76
C ARG A 16 -14.13 -12.09 -14.07
N LEU A 17 -13.30 -12.16 -13.04
CA LEU A 17 -13.29 -13.35 -12.21
C LEU A 17 -14.61 -13.46 -11.41
N PRO A 18 -15.14 -14.68 -11.19
CA PRO A 18 -16.23 -14.87 -10.25
C PRO A 18 -15.81 -14.36 -8.87
N ARG A 19 -16.65 -13.54 -8.24
CA ARG A 19 -16.33 -12.92 -6.92
C ARG A 19 -15.94 -13.94 -5.88
N TRP A 20 -16.66 -15.07 -5.82
CA TRP A 20 -16.36 -16.12 -4.87
C TRP A 20 -14.99 -16.76 -5.11
N ALA A 21 -14.55 -16.91 -6.36
CA ALA A 21 -13.25 -17.49 -6.69
C ALA A 21 -12.10 -16.57 -6.27
N LEU A 22 -12.22 -15.25 -6.54
CA LEU A 22 -11.24 -14.27 -6.10
C LEU A 22 -11.17 -14.18 -4.56
N LEU A 23 -12.33 -14.17 -3.89
CA LEU A 23 -12.41 -14.15 -2.43
C LEU A 23 -11.80 -15.41 -1.81
N LEU A 24 -12.11 -16.59 -2.35
CA LEU A 24 -11.52 -17.85 -1.88
C LEU A 24 -10.00 -17.87 -2.09
N LEU A 25 -9.51 -17.39 -3.23
CA LEU A 25 -8.06 -17.28 -3.49
C LEU A 25 -7.40 -16.37 -2.46
N CYS A 26 -7.93 -15.17 -2.24
CA CYS A 26 -7.40 -14.23 -1.25
C CYS A 26 -7.44 -14.81 0.16
N LEU A 27 -8.57 -15.44 0.55
CA LEU A 27 -8.72 -16.06 1.86
C LEU A 27 -7.75 -17.23 2.04
N SER A 28 -7.63 -18.09 1.04
CA SER A 28 -6.68 -19.21 1.06
C SER A 28 -5.25 -18.71 1.19
N TYR A 29 -4.89 -17.65 0.45
CA TYR A 29 -3.56 -17.04 0.54
C TYR A 29 -3.26 -16.51 1.94
N VAL A 30 -4.21 -15.77 2.54
CA VAL A 30 -4.05 -15.24 3.91
C VAL A 30 -3.97 -16.38 4.92
N CYS A 31 -4.90 -17.34 4.87
CA CYS A 31 -4.96 -18.41 5.85
C CYS A 31 -3.78 -19.39 5.79
N ALA A 32 -3.36 -19.79 4.58
CA ALA A 32 -2.32 -20.81 4.40
C ALA A 32 -0.96 -20.41 5.00
N GLY A 33 -0.66 -19.12 5.07
CA GLY A 33 0.61 -18.65 5.63
C GLY A 33 0.59 -18.37 7.13
N PHE A 34 -0.61 -18.22 7.75
CA PHE A 34 -0.74 -17.92 9.18
C PHE A 34 -1.19 -19.12 10.01
N ILE A 35 -1.86 -20.11 9.44
CA ILE A 35 -2.40 -21.28 10.16
C ILE A 35 -1.39 -22.43 10.13
N GLY A 36 -1.21 -23.10 11.27
CA GLY A 36 -0.37 -24.29 11.38
C GLY A 36 1.13 -24.05 11.26
N ARG A 37 1.60 -22.86 11.59
CA ARG A 37 3.00 -22.46 11.50
C ARG A 37 3.43 -21.76 12.79
N ASP A 38 4.60 -22.11 13.30
CA ASP A 38 5.23 -21.42 14.43
C ASP A 38 6.02 -20.19 13.99
N ALA A 39 6.30 -19.25 14.91
CA ALA A 39 7.22 -18.17 14.68
C ALA A 39 8.65 -18.75 14.54
N TRP A 40 9.26 -18.62 13.36
CA TRP A 40 10.55 -19.27 13.07
C TRP A 40 11.65 -18.31 12.60
N ARG A 41 11.26 -17.18 12.00
CA ARG A 41 12.22 -16.14 11.62
C ARG A 41 12.53 -15.25 12.82
N SER A 42 13.77 -14.77 12.89
CA SER A 42 14.23 -13.91 13.98
C SER A 42 13.32 -12.69 14.19
N ALA A 43 12.95 -12.02 13.10
CA ALA A 43 12.05 -10.86 13.16
C ALA A 43 10.66 -11.18 13.72
N ASP A 44 10.09 -12.33 13.35
CA ASP A 44 8.77 -12.80 13.81
C ASP A 44 8.82 -13.17 15.31
N VAL A 45 9.87 -13.89 15.71
CA VAL A 45 10.11 -14.26 17.12
C VAL A 45 10.34 -13.03 17.99
N THR A 46 11.15 -12.09 17.53
CA THR A 46 11.44 -10.85 18.25
C THR A 46 10.16 -9.99 18.40
N ALA A 47 9.36 -9.88 17.34
CA ALA A 47 8.08 -9.17 17.40
C ALA A 47 7.12 -9.81 18.41
N LEU A 48 7.02 -11.14 18.42
CA LEU A 48 6.23 -11.88 19.43
C LEU A 48 6.72 -11.59 20.86
N GLY A 49 8.03 -11.49 21.07
CA GLY A 49 8.61 -11.13 22.35
C GLY A 49 8.17 -9.73 22.82
N PHE A 50 8.21 -8.71 21.96
CA PHE A 50 7.73 -7.36 22.28
C PHE A 50 6.24 -7.35 22.61
N MET A 51 5.42 -8.07 21.83
CA MET A 51 3.97 -8.19 22.07
C MET A 51 3.67 -8.87 23.41
N GLY A 52 4.42 -9.94 23.74
CA GLY A 52 4.32 -10.64 25.01
C GLY A 52 4.71 -9.77 26.19
N ALA A 53 5.80 -9.02 26.10
CA ALA A 53 6.24 -8.09 27.14
C ALA A 53 5.22 -6.98 27.42
N LEU A 54 4.60 -6.44 26.37
CA LEU A 54 3.50 -5.48 26.49
C LEU A 54 2.26 -6.11 27.14
N ALA A 55 1.86 -7.30 26.69
CA ALA A 55 0.67 -7.98 27.21
C ALA A 55 0.82 -8.32 28.69
N GLN A 56 2.03 -8.65 29.15
CA GLN A 56 2.36 -8.95 30.55
C GLN A 56 2.62 -7.69 31.40
N GLY A 57 2.62 -6.50 30.82
CA GLY A 57 2.87 -5.24 31.53
C GLY A 57 4.34 -5.03 31.94
N THR A 58 5.27 -5.81 31.40
CA THR A 58 6.72 -5.68 31.67
C THR A 58 7.39 -4.63 30.80
N SER A 59 6.67 -4.07 29.82
CA SER A 59 7.14 -3.03 28.90
C SER A 59 6.14 -1.88 28.82
N PRO A 60 6.59 -0.61 28.70
CA PRO A 60 5.71 0.53 28.54
C PRO A 60 5.08 0.57 27.15
N TRP A 61 3.80 0.93 27.05
CA TRP A 61 3.06 0.99 25.79
C TRP A 61 3.58 2.05 24.81
N SER A 62 4.12 3.16 25.33
CA SER A 62 4.66 4.23 24.48
C SER A 62 6.01 3.93 23.86
N SER A 63 6.78 3.03 24.46
CA SER A 63 8.13 2.64 24.02
C SER A 63 8.36 1.14 24.25
N PRO A 64 7.85 0.28 23.39
CA PRO A 64 8.00 -1.16 23.51
C PRO A 64 9.46 -1.56 23.70
N SER A 65 9.73 -2.43 24.66
CA SER A 65 11.08 -2.95 24.96
C SER A 65 11.01 -4.42 25.37
N LEU A 66 12.06 -5.16 25.08
CA LEU A 66 12.22 -6.56 25.48
C LEU A 66 13.57 -6.74 26.17
N LEU A 67 13.55 -7.09 27.46
CA LEU A 67 14.75 -7.23 28.28
C LEU A 67 15.68 -5.99 28.25
N GLY A 68 15.09 -4.79 28.13
CA GLY A 68 15.83 -3.52 28.03
C GLY A 68 16.25 -3.11 26.62
N TRP A 69 16.03 -3.96 25.60
CA TRP A 69 16.31 -3.64 24.21
C TRP A 69 15.08 -3.02 23.55
N SER A 70 15.28 -1.94 22.81
CA SER A 70 14.23 -1.31 21.96
C SER A 70 14.22 -1.96 20.59
N PRO A 71 13.06 -1.96 19.89
CA PRO A 71 13.00 -2.40 18.49
C PRO A 71 13.90 -1.55 17.59
N ASP A 72 14.51 -2.17 16.57
CA ASP A 72 15.32 -1.45 15.58
C ASP A 72 14.48 -0.41 14.82
N ASN A 73 13.23 -0.74 14.52
CA ASN A 73 12.26 0.18 13.94
C ASN A 73 11.35 0.72 15.06
N PRO A 74 11.25 2.06 15.25
CA PRO A 74 10.40 2.68 16.27
C PRO A 74 8.93 2.57 15.89
N ALA A 75 8.36 1.37 16.02
CA ALA A 75 6.94 1.08 15.79
C ALA A 75 6.25 0.82 17.13
N VAL A 76 4.98 1.19 17.23
CA VAL A 76 4.16 0.90 18.41
C VAL A 76 2.91 0.11 18.06
N LEU A 77 2.17 0.51 17.02
CA LEU A 77 0.88 -0.08 16.66
C LEU A 77 0.95 -1.59 16.35
N PRO A 78 1.93 -2.11 15.61
CA PRO A 78 2.02 -3.55 15.36
C PRO A 78 2.14 -4.35 16.66
N TYR A 79 2.92 -3.85 17.62
CA TYR A 79 3.09 -4.50 18.91
C TYR A 79 1.84 -4.37 19.79
N TRP A 80 1.14 -3.23 19.74
CA TRP A 80 -0.15 -3.08 20.41
C TRP A 80 -1.20 -4.06 19.90
N LEU A 81 -1.29 -4.22 18.58
CA LEU A 81 -2.25 -5.17 17.97
C LEU A 81 -2.02 -6.60 18.45
N GLY A 82 -0.77 -7.05 18.50
CA GLY A 82 -0.44 -8.37 19.02
C GLY A 82 -0.68 -8.49 20.52
N ALA A 83 -0.30 -7.48 21.32
CA ALA A 83 -0.50 -7.46 22.75
C ALA A 83 -2.00 -7.46 23.13
N TRP A 84 -2.81 -6.66 22.45
CA TRP A 84 -4.28 -6.68 22.65
C TRP A 84 -4.88 -8.03 22.27
N ALA A 85 -4.43 -8.63 21.18
CA ALA A 85 -4.86 -9.95 20.79
C ALA A 85 -4.55 -10.99 21.89
N LEU A 86 -3.33 -10.95 22.47
CA LEU A 86 -2.94 -11.83 23.57
C LEU A 86 -3.79 -11.62 24.84
N GLN A 87 -4.13 -10.37 25.16
CA GLN A 87 -4.96 -10.06 26.34
C GLN A 87 -6.42 -10.47 26.17
N LEU A 88 -6.93 -10.47 24.93
CA LEU A 88 -8.33 -10.78 24.64
C LEU A 88 -8.56 -12.27 24.33
N ALA A 89 -7.51 -13.01 24.01
CA ALA A 89 -7.62 -14.40 23.59
C ALA A 89 -7.93 -15.35 24.77
N PRO A 90 -8.69 -16.42 24.52
CA PRO A 90 -8.84 -17.50 25.50
C PRO A 90 -7.49 -18.14 25.84
N ALA A 91 -7.28 -18.48 27.12
CA ALA A 91 -6.01 -19.06 27.59
C ALA A 91 -5.65 -20.41 26.92
N ALA A 92 -6.60 -21.06 26.28
CA ALA A 92 -6.40 -22.32 25.55
C ALA A 92 -5.76 -22.15 24.17
N TRP A 93 -5.67 -20.91 23.65
CA TRP A 93 -5.10 -20.67 22.33
C TRP A 93 -3.59 -20.40 22.40
N ALA A 94 -2.88 -20.94 21.44
CA ALA A 94 -1.43 -20.74 21.37
C ALA A 94 -1.10 -19.26 21.11
N PRO A 95 -0.21 -18.62 21.90
CA PRO A 95 0.09 -17.20 21.79
C PRO A 95 0.57 -16.77 20.40
N ASP A 96 1.39 -17.59 19.74
CA ASP A 96 1.90 -17.36 18.40
C ASP A 96 0.80 -17.35 17.33
N PHE A 97 -0.25 -18.19 17.48
CA PHE A 97 -1.42 -18.14 16.61
C PHE A 97 -2.25 -16.88 16.85
N VAL A 98 -2.45 -16.51 18.12
CA VAL A 98 -3.27 -15.37 18.52
C VAL A 98 -2.72 -14.06 17.94
N VAL A 99 -1.41 -13.82 18.04
CA VAL A 99 -0.80 -12.60 17.51
C VAL A 99 -0.88 -12.49 15.98
N ARG A 100 -1.07 -13.59 15.28
CA ARG A 100 -1.20 -13.62 13.81
C ARG A 100 -2.55 -13.16 13.31
N ILE A 101 -3.59 -13.24 14.12
CA ILE A 101 -4.96 -12.85 13.72
C ILE A 101 -5.01 -11.40 13.21
N PRO A 102 -4.56 -10.38 13.97
CA PRO A 102 -4.55 -9.00 13.48
C PRO A 102 -3.68 -8.81 12.23
N PHE A 103 -2.59 -9.55 12.09
CA PHE A 103 -1.72 -9.45 10.90
C PHE A 103 -2.35 -10.11 9.67
N GLY A 104 -3.09 -11.20 9.85
CA GLY A 104 -3.92 -11.78 8.79
C GLY A 104 -4.99 -10.80 8.30
N LEU A 105 -5.62 -10.06 9.22
CA LEU A 105 -6.57 -8.99 8.88
C LEU A 105 -5.89 -7.83 8.14
N LEU A 106 -4.68 -7.44 8.53
CA LEU A 106 -3.89 -6.41 7.83
C LEU A 106 -3.49 -6.84 6.41
N LEU A 107 -3.14 -8.12 6.21
CA LEU A 107 -2.89 -8.66 4.88
C LEU A 107 -4.18 -8.65 4.04
N GLY A 108 -5.30 -9.08 4.61
CA GLY A 108 -6.61 -8.98 3.97
C GLY A 108 -6.97 -7.54 3.59
N LEU A 109 -6.68 -6.58 4.47
CA LEU A 109 -6.84 -5.15 4.21
C LEU A 109 -5.96 -4.68 3.05
N ALA A 110 -4.70 -5.12 2.99
CA ALA A 110 -3.79 -4.78 1.88
C ALA A 110 -4.32 -5.27 0.53
N LEU A 111 -4.82 -6.53 0.47
CA LEU A 111 -5.43 -7.10 -0.73
C LEU A 111 -6.68 -6.31 -1.15
N LEU A 112 -7.57 -6.04 -0.20
CA LEU A 112 -8.81 -5.31 -0.45
C LEU A 112 -8.55 -3.88 -0.90
N ALA A 113 -7.65 -3.18 -0.23
CA ALA A 113 -7.28 -1.80 -0.55
C ALA A 113 -6.59 -1.71 -1.91
N THR A 114 -5.74 -2.67 -2.28
CA THR A 114 -5.10 -2.75 -3.60
C THR A 114 -6.17 -2.96 -4.68
N TRP A 115 -7.13 -3.87 -4.47
CA TRP A 115 -8.23 -4.10 -5.41
C TRP A 115 -9.05 -2.83 -5.65
N TYR A 116 -9.50 -2.17 -4.57
CA TYR A 116 -10.30 -0.95 -4.70
C TYR A 116 -9.47 0.23 -5.23
N GLY A 117 -8.19 0.34 -4.87
CA GLY A 117 -7.28 1.36 -5.41
C GLY A 117 -7.17 1.25 -6.92
N THR A 118 -6.87 0.04 -7.42
CA THR A 118 -6.82 -0.26 -8.86
C THR A 118 -8.17 0.00 -9.54
N TYR A 119 -9.28 -0.43 -8.93
CA TYR A 119 -10.61 -0.21 -9.45
C TYR A 119 -10.93 1.28 -9.68
N TYR A 120 -10.66 2.14 -8.68
CA TYR A 120 -10.95 3.57 -8.81
C TYR A 120 -9.99 4.30 -9.76
N LEU A 121 -8.74 3.86 -9.85
CA LEU A 121 -7.80 4.40 -10.84
C LEU A 121 -8.19 4.00 -12.26
N ALA A 122 -8.57 2.75 -12.48
CA ALA A 122 -9.05 2.27 -13.77
C ALA A 122 -10.36 2.90 -14.21
N ARG A 123 -11.18 3.41 -13.28
CA ARG A 123 -12.41 4.20 -13.61
C ARG A 123 -12.11 5.61 -14.09
N ASN A 124 -10.87 6.08 -14.06
CA ASN A 124 -10.55 7.41 -14.60
C ASN A 124 -10.89 7.45 -16.08
N PRO A 125 -11.62 8.50 -16.59
CA PRO A 125 -11.96 8.62 -18.01
C PRO A 125 -10.76 8.51 -18.95
N ALA A 126 -9.59 9.00 -18.53
CA ALA A 126 -8.36 8.91 -19.31
C ALA A 126 -7.76 7.48 -19.36
N ALA A 127 -8.15 6.58 -18.45
CA ALA A 127 -7.75 5.18 -18.43
C ALA A 127 -8.74 4.27 -19.20
N GLN A 128 -9.94 4.76 -19.48
CA GLN A 128 -11.01 3.96 -20.09
C GLN A 128 -10.70 3.60 -21.54
N PRO A 129 -11.23 2.47 -22.03
CA PRO A 129 -11.12 2.09 -23.44
C PRO A 129 -11.64 3.19 -24.37
N VAL A 130 -11.04 3.26 -25.55
CA VAL A 130 -11.49 4.16 -26.62
C VAL A 130 -12.87 3.72 -27.11
N ALA A 131 -13.79 4.69 -27.31
CA ALA A 131 -15.08 4.42 -27.92
C ALA A 131 -14.88 3.91 -29.36
N PHE A 132 -15.61 2.85 -29.73
CA PHE A 132 -15.60 2.32 -31.09
C PHE A 132 -16.65 3.04 -31.95
N ALA A 133 -16.37 3.14 -33.23
CA ALA A 133 -17.28 3.83 -34.18
C ALA A 133 -18.70 3.25 -34.20
N PHE A 134 -18.86 1.96 -33.91
CA PHE A 134 -20.14 1.26 -33.91
C PHE A 134 -20.54 0.73 -32.53
N GLY A 135 -19.86 1.19 -31.47
CA GLY A 135 -20.04 0.66 -30.13
C GLY A 135 -19.36 -0.71 -29.91
N GLY A 136 -19.60 -1.32 -28.74
CA GLY A 136 -19.03 -2.63 -28.40
C GLY A 136 -17.73 -2.55 -27.63
N GLU A 137 -17.26 -1.36 -27.27
CA GLU A 137 -16.18 -1.16 -26.30
C GLU A 137 -16.60 -1.60 -24.90
N ALA A 138 -15.62 -1.92 -24.08
CA ALA A 138 -15.85 -2.35 -22.71
C ALA A 138 -16.51 -1.27 -21.84
N GLN A 139 -17.54 -1.65 -21.09
CA GLN A 139 -18.17 -0.73 -20.15
C GLN A 139 -17.20 -0.31 -19.04
N PRO A 140 -17.21 0.97 -18.62
CA PRO A 140 -16.26 1.51 -17.64
C PRO A 140 -16.17 0.73 -16.33
N THR A 141 -17.31 0.25 -15.84
CA THR A 141 -17.36 -0.53 -14.59
C THR A 141 -16.80 -1.95 -14.76
N ASP A 142 -17.04 -2.56 -15.90
CA ASP A 142 -16.62 -3.93 -16.19
C ASP A 142 -15.11 -3.98 -16.45
N TYR A 143 -14.63 -3.01 -17.25
CA TYR A 143 -13.20 -2.82 -17.47
C TYR A 143 -12.45 -2.58 -16.16
N ALA A 144 -12.92 -1.64 -15.33
CA ALA A 144 -12.27 -1.33 -14.05
C ALA A 144 -12.24 -2.53 -13.10
N ARG A 145 -13.28 -3.38 -13.10
CA ARG A 145 -13.30 -4.62 -12.32
C ARG A 145 -12.28 -5.64 -12.82
N ALA A 146 -12.20 -5.83 -14.13
CA ALA A 146 -11.22 -6.75 -14.70
C ALA A 146 -9.78 -6.29 -14.40
N MET A 147 -9.51 -4.99 -14.49
CA MET A 147 -8.21 -4.41 -14.10
C MET A 147 -7.91 -4.61 -12.61
N ALA A 148 -8.90 -4.43 -11.73
CA ALA A 148 -8.74 -4.64 -10.29
C ALA A 148 -8.48 -6.12 -9.94
N ASP A 149 -9.18 -7.03 -10.60
CA ASP A 149 -8.97 -8.48 -10.45
C ASP A 149 -7.54 -8.85 -10.89
N GLY A 150 -7.09 -8.34 -12.05
CA GLY A 150 -5.72 -8.52 -12.54
C GLY A 150 -4.67 -7.93 -11.59
N GLY A 151 -4.91 -6.73 -11.07
CA GLY A 151 -4.02 -6.07 -10.11
C GLY A 151 -3.82 -6.88 -8.83
N VAL A 152 -4.89 -7.43 -8.25
CA VAL A 152 -4.75 -8.31 -7.07
C VAL A 152 -4.03 -9.62 -7.41
N LEU A 153 -4.27 -10.19 -8.58
CA LEU A 153 -3.53 -11.38 -9.01
C LEU A 153 -2.03 -11.07 -9.18
N ALA A 154 -1.68 -9.94 -9.77
CA ALA A 154 -0.31 -9.49 -9.88
C ALA A 154 0.33 -9.26 -8.50
N PHE A 155 -0.43 -8.70 -7.55
CA PHE A 155 0.00 -8.51 -6.17
C PHE A 155 0.29 -9.84 -5.47
N LEU A 156 -0.64 -10.80 -5.55
CA LEU A 156 -0.49 -12.15 -4.96
C LEU A 156 0.66 -12.94 -5.59
N ALA A 157 0.95 -12.71 -6.87
CA ALA A 157 2.01 -13.39 -7.59
C ALA A 157 3.42 -12.88 -7.26
N CYS A 158 3.55 -11.72 -6.59
CA CYS A 158 4.86 -11.16 -6.25
C CYS A 158 5.60 -12.03 -5.24
N LEU A 159 6.85 -12.37 -5.54
CA LEU A 159 7.69 -13.21 -4.67
C LEU A 159 7.93 -12.56 -3.30
N GLY A 160 8.13 -11.25 -3.25
CA GLY A 160 8.29 -10.52 -1.99
C GLY A 160 7.08 -10.63 -1.08
N LEU A 161 5.85 -10.56 -1.65
CA LEU A 161 4.65 -10.77 -0.86
C LEU A 161 4.61 -12.20 -0.31
N ALA A 162 4.85 -13.21 -1.16
CA ALA A 162 4.86 -14.61 -0.73
C ALA A 162 5.89 -14.88 0.37
N GLN A 163 7.03 -14.19 0.33
CA GLN A 163 8.13 -14.38 1.26
C GLN A 163 7.91 -13.68 2.61
N LEU A 164 7.36 -12.46 2.64
CA LEU A 164 7.38 -11.58 3.80
C LEU A 164 5.99 -11.23 4.36
N SER A 165 4.89 -11.52 3.65
CA SER A 165 3.55 -11.09 4.06
C SER A 165 2.94 -11.89 5.21
N HIS A 166 3.55 -12.98 5.62
CA HIS A 166 3.03 -13.84 6.69
C HIS A 166 3.85 -13.73 7.97
N GLU A 167 4.55 -12.62 8.16
CA GLU A 167 5.26 -12.28 9.39
C GLU A 167 4.42 -11.33 10.26
N THR A 168 4.59 -11.42 11.58
CA THR A 168 3.94 -10.51 12.54
C THR A 168 4.80 -9.27 12.80
N THR A 169 5.37 -8.71 11.74
CA THR A 169 6.34 -7.60 11.78
C THR A 169 5.71 -6.24 11.46
N PRO A 170 6.36 -5.14 11.85
CA PRO A 170 5.92 -3.79 11.46
C PRO A 170 5.76 -3.61 9.95
N ALA A 171 6.53 -4.31 9.12
CA ALA A 171 6.48 -4.20 7.67
C ALA A 171 5.13 -4.61 7.08
N LEU A 172 4.50 -5.66 7.61
CA LEU A 172 3.16 -6.05 7.15
C LEU A 172 2.09 -5.02 7.54
N ALA A 173 2.21 -4.42 8.74
CA ALA A 173 1.31 -3.33 9.13
C ALA A 173 1.52 -2.11 8.24
N GLN A 174 2.77 -1.74 7.93
CA GLN A 174 3.09 -0.69 6.97
C GLN A 174 2.49 -0.96 5.60
N LEU A 175 2.60 -2.20 5.09
CA LEU A 175 1.97 -2.61 3.82
C LEU A 175 0.45 -2.42 3.85
N GLY A 176 -0.23 -2.89 4.90
CA GLY A 176 -1.68 -2.77 5.07
C GLY A 176 -2.15 -1.33 5.10
N PHE A 177 -1.51 -0.49 5.93
CA PHE A 177 -1.86 0.92 6.06
C PHE A 177 -1.39 1.75 4.87
N GLY A 178 -0.26 1.42 4.25
CA GLY A 178 0.20 2.01 2.99
C GLY A 178 -0.78 1.74 1.84
N ALA A 179 -1.25 0.51 1.68
CA ALA A 179 -2.28 0.16 0.70
C ALA A 179 -3.61 0.88 0.98
N LEU A 180 -3.99 1.03 2.26
CA LEU A 180 -5.18 1.78 2.65
C LEU A 180 -5.08 3.27 2.29
N LEU A 181 -3.92 3.89 2.50
CA LEU A 181 -3.63 5.26 2.06
C LEU A 181 -3.67 5.37 0.53
N PHE A 182 -3.06 4.42 -0.17
CA PHE A 182 -3.08 4.34 -1.63
C PHE A 182 -4.51 4.30 -2.17
N TYR A 183 -5.35 3.43 -1.62
CA TYR A 183 -6.76 3.35 -1.95
C TYR A 183 -7.50 4.66 -1.65
N GLY A 184 -7.28 5.25 -0.47
CA GLY A 184 -7.96 6.48 -0.06
C GLY A 184 -7.75 7.61 -1.07
N ILE A 185 -6.51 7.86 -1.49
CA ILE A 185 -6.18 8.86 -2.52
C ILE A 185 -6.80 8.48 -3.88
N ALA A 186 -6.77 7.21 -4.27
CA ALA A 186 -7.36 6.74 -5.52
C ALA A 186 -8.88 6.95 -5.57
N ALA A 187 -9.57 6.78 -4.43
CA ALA A 187 -11.02 6.86 -4.33
C ALA A 187 -11.58 8.27 -4.07
N LEU A 188 -10.72 9.26 -3.76
CA LEU A 188 -11.10 10.58 -3.27
C LEU A 188 -12.10 11.34 -4.18
N ARG A 189 -12.06 11.09 -5.50
CA ARG A 189 -13.00 11.69 -6.47
C ARG A 189 -14.34 10.98 -6.58
N TYR A 190 -14.46 9.75 -6.08
CA TYR A 190 -15.63 8.89 -6.33
C TYR A 190 -16.50 8.67 -5.11
N ARG A 191 -15.97 8.95 -3.93
CA ARG A 191 -16.64 8.75 -2.65
C ARG A 191 -16.41 9.94 -1.73
N SER A 192 -17.36 10.25 -0.88
CA SER A 192 -17.31 11.42 0.00
C SER A 192 -16.47 11.19 1.26
N TRP A 193 -16.91 10.33 2.18
CA TRP A 193 -16.31 10.19 3.53
C TRP A 193 -15.36 9.00 3.67
N VAL A 194 -15.63 7.88 2.99
CA VAL A 194 -14.83 6.64 3.11
C VAL A 194 -13.35 6.86 2.75
N PRO A 195 -13.00 7.58 1.65
CA PRO A 195 -11.61 7.86 1.34
C PRO A 195 -10.92 8.71 2.40
N HIS A 196 -11.60 9.68 2.99
CA HIS A 196 -11.04 10.51 4.06
C HIS A 196 -10.71 9.66 5.29
N LEU A 197 -11.60 8.76 5.70
CA LEU A 197 -11.33 7.81 6.77
C LEU A 197 -10.15 6.89 6.43
N ALA A 198 -10.10 6.37 5.21
CA ALA A 198 -9.01 5.50 4.75
C ALA A 198 -7.67 6.24 4.73
N ILE A 199 -7.63 7.49 4.29
CA ILE A 199 -6.42 8.32 4.29
C ILE A 199 -5.97 8.58 5.73
N PHE A 200 -6.87 9.00 6.60
CA PHE A 200 -6.55 9.28 7.99
C PHE A 200 -6.04 8.04 8.73
N ALA A 201 -6.75 6.91 8.61
CA ALA A 201 -6.34 5.64 9.21
C ALA A 201 -5.04 5.10 8.59
N GLY A 202 -4.87 5.25 7.28
CA GLY A 202 -3.63 4.87 6.58
C GLY A 202 -2.43 5.69 7.04
N LEU A 203 -2.57 7.01 7.18
CA LEU A 203 -1.51 7.90 7.68
C LEU A 203 -1.12 7.59 9.12
N LEU A 204 -2.11 7.51 10.01
CA LEU A 204 -1.87 7.17 11.42
C LEU A 204 -1.27 5.78 11.55
N GLY A 205 -1.88 4.78 10.90
CA GLY A 205 -1.41 3.40 10.97
C GLY A 205 0.01 3.24 10.44
N LEU A 206 0.34 3.89 9.31
CA LEU A 206 1.69 3.86 8.73
C LEU A 206 2.70 4.56 9.65
N SER A 207 2.33 5.73 10.22
CA SER A 207 3.18 6.46 11.16
C SER A 207 3.42 5.67 12.44
N LEU A 208 2.38 5.11 13.05
CA LEU A 208 2.47 4.28 14.26
C LEU A 208 3.14 2.92 14.02
N SER A 209 3.25 2.50 12.76
CA SER A 209 4.01 1.31 12.35
C SER A 209 5.48 1.60 12.05
N GLY A 210 5.98 2.80 12.41
CA GLY A 210 7.39 3.17 12.30
C GLY A 210 7.81 3.74 10.94
N ALA A 211 6.85 4.19 10.10
CA ALA A 211 7.15 4.80 8.81
C ALA A 211 6.50 6.19 8.62
N PRO A 212 6.65 7.15 9.58
CA PRO A 212 6.01 8.46 9.48
C PRO A 212 6.49 9.27 8.26
N THR A 213 7.76 9.19 7.92
CA THR A 213 8.32 9.88 6.73
C THR A 213 7.69 9.37 5.45
N MET A 214 7.53 8.05 5.30
CA MET A 214 6.87 7.45 4.14
C MET A 214 5.41 7.89 4.05
N ALA A 215 4.70 7.94 5.18
CA ALA A 215 3.33 8.43 5.24
C ALA A 215 3.21 9.86 4.70
N MET A 216 4.12 10.76 5.10
CA MET A 216 4.13 12.15 4.65
C MET A 216 4.50 12.29 3.17
N LEU A 217 5.49 11.54 2.68
CA LEU A 217 5.90 11.56 1.28
C LEU A 217 4.78 11.04 0.35
N TYR A 218 4.08 9.98 0.76
CA TYR A 218 2.93 9.48 0.02
C TYR A 218 1.79 10.49 0.01
N LEU A 219 1.45 11.07 1.16
CA LEU A 219 0.39 12.06 1.22
C LEU A 219 0.72 13.31 0.39
N MET A 220 1.96 13.79 0.44
CA MET A 220 2.41 14.94 -0.35
C MET A 220 2.17 14.71 -1.84
N GLY A 221 2.60 13.57 -2.38
CA GLY A 221 2.35 13.23 -3.78
C GLY A 221 0.87 13.04 -4.09
N GLY A 222 0.13 12.39 -3.20
CA GLY A 222 -1.32 12.22 -3.35
C GLY A 222 -2.09 13.53 -3.36
N ALA A 223 -1.73 14.46 -2.48
CA ALA A 223 -2.30 15.80 -2.43
C ALA A 223 -1.96 16.61 -3.70
N LEU A 224 -0.70 16.53 -4.16
CA LEU A 224 -0.25 17.19 -5.38
C LEU A 224 -0.98 16.64 -6.61
N VAL A 225 -1.07 15.30 -6.74
CA VAL A 225 -1.81 14.66 -7.83
C VAL A 225 -3.29 15.07 -7.80
N HIS A 226 -3.91 15.08 -6.62
CA HIS A 226 -5.29 15.50 -6.46
C HIS A 226 -5.50 16.98 -6.84
N TRP A 227 -4.57 17.86 -6.50
CA TRP A 227 -4.61 19.29 -6.82
C TRP A 227 -4.43 19.55 -8.31
N LEU A 228 -3.55 18.81 -8.98
CA LEU A 228 -3.22 18.99 -10.39
C LEU A 228 -4.18 18.28 -11.35
N ASP A 229 -4.89 17.26 -10.89
CA ASP A 229 -5.86 16.47 -11.68
C ASP A 229 -7.14 17.28 -11.91
N ARG A 230 -7.19 17.97 -13.06
CA ARG A 230 -8.33 18.84 -13.46
C ARG A 230 -9.23 18.09 -14.42
N ASP A 231 -10.52 18.04 -14.10
CA ASP A 231 -11.54 17.56 -15.02
C ASP A 231 -11.93 18.68 -15.99
N PRO A 232 -11.94 18.43 -17.31
CA PRO A 232 -12.33 19.43 -18.29
C PRO A 232 -13.80 19.88 -18.19
N ASP A 233 -14.66 18.97 -17.69
CA ASP A 233 -16.12 19.16 -17.66
C ASP A 233 -16.62 19.76 -16.32
N GLU A 234 -15.72 20.01 -15.38
CA GLU A 234 -16.06 20.52 -14.06
C GLU A 234 -16.11 22.06 -14.04
N ALA A 235 -17.22 22.64 -13.59
CA ALA A 235 -17.38 24.10 -13.48
C ALA A 235 -16.27 24.68 -12.57
N ALA A 236 -15.46 25.59 -13.08
CA ALA A 236 -14.18 26.01 -12.52
C ALA A 236 -14.24 26.53 -11.07
N GLN A 237 -15.32 27.19 -10.67
CA GLN A 237 -15.45 27.77 -9.32
C GLN A 237 -15.82 26.74 -8.24
N THR A 238 -16.77 25.84 -8.52
CA THR A 238 -17.16 24.77 -7.58
C THR A 238 -16.07 23.74 -7.40
N ALA A 239 -15.37 23.40 -8.47
CA ALA A 239 -14.23 22.50 -8.47
C ALA A 239 -13.04 23.04 -7.64
N SER A 240 -12.76 24.34 -7.70
CA SER A 240 -11.67 24.95 -6.96
C SER A 240 -11.90 24.92 -5.45
N SER A 241 -13.11 25.25 -4.99
CA SER A 241 -13.46 25.24 -3.57
C SER A 241 -13.47 23.81 -2.98
N ALA A 242 -13.97 22.84 -3.72
CA ALA A 242 -13.97 21.43 -3.29
C ALA A 242 -12.55 20.87 -3.17
N ARG A 243 -11.69 21.17 -4.15
CA ARG A 243 -10.26 20.75 -4.10
C ARG A 243 -9.51 21.40 -2.94
N LEU A 244 -9.73 22.69 -2.69
CA LEU A 244 -9.12 23.38 -1.56
C LEU A 244 -9.55 22.75 -0.24
N LYS A 245 -10.84 22.47 -0.04
CA LYS A 245 -11.35 21.77 1.15
C LYS A 245 -10.71 20.39 1.32
N ALA A 246 -10.58 19.62 0.25
CA ALA A 246 -9.92 18.32 0.30
C ALA A 246 -8.44 18.44 0.69
N VAL A 247 -7.69 19.37 0.10
CA VAL A 247 -6.28 19.59 0.45
C VAL A 247 -6.13 20.07 1.90
N CYS A 248 -6.99 20.99 2.36
CA CYS A 248 -6.99 21.40 3.77
C CYS A 248 -7.25 20.22 4.72
N ALA A 249 -8.19 19.34 4.38
CA ALA A 249 -8.44 18.11 5.15
C ALA A 249 -7.22 17.19 5.17
N LEU A 250 -6.56 16.98 4.02
CA LEU A 250 -5.34 16.19 3.93
C LEU A 250 -4.21 16.77 4.79
N LEU A 251 -4.03 18.11 4.79
CA LEU A 251 -3.06 18.79 5.63
C LEU A 251 -3.40 18.66 7.13
N ALA A 252 -4.68 18.72 7.48
CA ALA A 252 -5.11 18.47 8.87
C ALA A 252 -4.79 17.05 9.33
N TYR A 253 -5.03 16.04 8.47
CA TYR A 253 -4.66 14.65 8.78
C TYR A 253 -3.15 14.47 8.90
N ALA A 254 -2.36 15.13 8.03
CA ALA A 254 -0.90 15.17 8.16
C ALA A 254 -0.46 15.76 9.50
N ALA A 255 -1.02 16.90 9.88
CA ALA A 255 -0.68 17.58 11.13
C ALA A 255 -0.94 16.67 12.35
N VAL A 256 -2.09 15.97 12.39
CA VAL A 256 -2.40 15.01 13.45
C VAL A 256 -1.41 13.86 13.46
N ALA A 257 -1.14 13.25 12.30
CA ALA A 257 -0.20 12.13 12.20
C ALA A 257 1.23 12.54 12.58
N CYS A 258 1.68 13.74 12.18
CA CYS A 258 2.96 14.31 12.59
C CYS A 258 3.02 14.56 14.10
N ALA A 259 1.98 15.14 14.69
CA ALA A 259 1.93 15.41 16.12
C ALA A 259 2.00 14.10 16.93
N VAL A 260 1.25 13.09 16.53
CA VAL A 260 1.28 11.76 17.18
C VAL A 260 2.65 11.11 17.03
N ALA A 261 3.25 11.13 15.83
CA ALA A 261 4.56 10.57 15.58
C ALA A 261 5.67 11.29 16.36
N TYR A 262 5.55 12.62 16.50
CA TYR A 262 6.46 13.43 17.31
C TYR A 262 6.32 13.10 18.80
N HIS A 263 5.09 13.04 19.31
CA HIS A 263 4.82 12.76 20.72
C HIS A 263 5.27 11.37 21.18
N LEU A 264 5.21 10.38 20.27
CA LEU A 264 5.66 9.01 20.53
C LEU A 264 7.12 8.77 20.10
N ASP A 265 7.85 9.81 19.70
CA ASP A 265 9.25 9.75 19.28
C ASP A 265 9.50 8.70 18.16
N LEU A 266 8.58 8.67 17.15
CA LEU A 266 8.65 7.73 16.03
C LEU A 266 9.48 8.25 14.85
N TRP A 267 10.00 9.47 14.89
CA TRP A 267 10.83 10.08 13.87
C TRP A 267 12.31 9.67 13.95
N ARG A 268 12.64 8.66 14.72
CA ARG A 268 14.00 8.13 14.83
C ARG A 268 14.37 7.36 13.56
N TRP A 269 14.59 8.08 12.51
CA TRP A 269 15.01 7.46 11.26
C TRP A 269 16.54 7.30 11.25
N LYS A 270 16.99 6.05 11.25
CA LYS A 270 18.38 5.73 10.96
C LYS A 270 18.52 5.73 9.44
N LEU A 271 19.01 6.83 8.87
CA LEU A 271 19.51 6.86 7.50
C LEU A 271 20.83 6.10 7.47
N GLU A 272 20.81 4.88 7.02
CA GLU A 272 22.00 4.15 6.67
C GLU A 272 22.37 4.53 5.24
N THR A 273 23.42 5.35 5.09
CA THR A 273 23.99 5.59 3.77
C THR A 273 24.75 4.34 3.35
N PRO A 274 24.30 3.58 2.35
CA PRO A 274 25.03 2.42 1.90
C PRO A 274 26.41 2.85 1.39
N ALA A 275 27.44 2.11 1.76
CA ALA A 275 28.75 2.33 1.18
C ALA A 275 28.64 2.19 -0.37
N PRO A 276 29.19 3.12 -1.14
CA PRO A 276 29.13 3.05 -2.59
C PRO A 276 30.06 1.94 -3.08
N SER A 277 29.53 0.71 -3.14
CA SER A 277 30.22 -0.45 -3.68
C SER A 277 29.37 -1.13 -4.74
N TRP A 278 30.01 -1.82 -5.68
CA TRP A 278 29.31 -2.61 -6.68
C TRP A 278 28.44 -3.71 -6.06
N GLU A 279 28.88 -4.27 -4.95
CA GLU A 279 28.12 -5.28 -4.21
C GLU A 279 26.79 -4.73 -3.68
N THR A 280 26.81 -3.50 -3.16
CA THR A 280 25.58 -2.81 -2.70
C THR A 280 24.62 -2.54 -3.86
N VAL A 281 25.14 -2.08 -5.00
CA VAL A 281 24.32 -1.81 -6.18
C VAL A 281 23.74 -3.09 -6.76
N ASP A 282 24.56 -4.14 -6.86
CA ASP A 282 24.12 -5.46 -7.37
C ASP A 282 23.09 -6.10 -6.45
N GLY A 283 23.33 -6.09 -5.14
CA GLY A 283 22.38 -6.60 -4.14
C GLY A 283 21.03 -5.85 -4.20
N PHE A 284 21.07 -4.53 -4.34
CA PHE A 284 19.85 -3.74 -4.51
C PHE A 284 19.12 -4.04 -5.83
N ALA A 285 19.86 -4.18 -6.93
CA ALA A 285 19.29 -4.53 -8.22
C ALA A 285 18.65 -5.93 -8.19
N GLN A 286 19.31 -6.91 -7.58
CA GLN A 286 18.77 -8.24 -7.38
C GLN A 286 17.51 -8.20 -6.52
N LEU A 287 17.51 -7.44 -5.43
CA LEU A 287 16.34 -7.27 -4.57
C LEU A 287 15.16 -6.69 -5.36
N LEU A 288 15.36 -5.61 -6.13
CA LEU A 288 14.31 -5.02 -6.97
C LEU A 288 13.75 -6.02 -7.96
N ILE A 289 14.63 -6.78 -8.64
CA ILE A 289 14.24 -7.74 -9.66
C ILE A 289 13.44 -8.89 -9.05
N TRP A 290 13.94 -9.51 -7.98
CA TRP A 290 13.35 -10.72 -7.43
C TRP A 290 12.12 -10.46 -6.55
N LEU A 291 12.19 -9.47 -5.64
CA LEU A 291 11.09 -9.22 -4.70
C LEU A 291 9.81 -8.79 -5.41
N ASN A 292 9.95 -7.94 -6.42
CA ASN A 292 8.82 -7.41 -7.20
C ASN A 292 8.56 -8.22 -8.48
N TRP A 293 9.18 -9.41 -8.63
CA TRP A 293 9.02 -10.23 -9.82
C TRP A 293 7.57 -10.55 -10.08
N HIS A 294 7.24 -10.46 -11.30
CA HIS A 294 6.08 -10.38 -12.15
C HIS A 294 5.46 -8.97 -12.23
N ALA A 295 5.35 -8.20 -11.15
CA ALA A 295 4.70 -6.89 -11.22
C ALA A 295 5.55 -5.82 -11.92
N TRP A 296 6.85 -5.73 -11.63
CA TRP A 296 7.67 -4.65 -12.19
C TRP A 296 7.84 -4.68 -13.72
N PRO A 297 8.02 -5.83 -14.42
CA PRO A 297 8.11 -5.83 -15.87
C PRO A 297 6.79 -5.41 -16.52
N LEU A 298 5.66 -5.86 -15.95
CA LEU A 298 4.33 -5.48 -16.42
C LEU A 298 4.07 -4.00 -16.19
N ALA A 299 4.44 -3.48 -15.02
CA ALA A 299 4.35 -2.06 -14.70
C ALA A 299 5.20 -1.20 -15.67
N LEU A 300 6.44 -1.61 -15.97
CA LEU A 300 7.28 -0.94 -16.97
C LEU A 300 6.65 -0.98 -18.36
N TRP A 301 6.08 -2.11 -18.76
CA TRP A 301 5.36 -2.22 -20.03
C TRP A 301 4.18 -1.26 -20.09
N THR A 302 3.38 -1.17 -19.02
CA THR A 302 2.26 -0.23 -18.92
C THR A 302 2.75 1.21 -19.02
N VAL A 303 3.77 1.59 -18.26
CA VAL A 303 4.38 2.93 -18.31
C VAL A 303 4.87 3.25 -19.72
N TRP A 304 5.55 2.31 -20.38
CA TRP A 304 5.98 2.47 -21.76
C TRP A 304 4.81 2.63 -22.73
N ARG A 305 3.77 1.80 -22.59
CA ARG A 305 2.58 1.84 -23.43
C ARG A 305 1.83 3.17 -23.29
N TRP A 306 1.77 3.71 -22.07
CA TRP A 306 1.06 4.95 -21.74
C TRP A 306 1.98 6.18 -21.65
N ARG A 307 3.26 6.10 -22.07
CA ARG A 307 4.26 7.18 -21.94
C ARG A 307 3.79 8.54 -22.47
N TRP A 308 3.00 8.56 -23.53
CA TRP A 308 2.49 9.81 -24.11
C TRP A 308 1.52 10.56 -23.19
N GLN A 309 0.83 9.85 -22.33
CA GLN A 309 0.01 10.49 -21.32
C GLN A 309 0.87 11.11 -20.20
N LEU A 310 1.99 10.47 -19.83
CA LEU A 310 2.94 11.02 -18.86
C LEU A 310 3.61 12.30 -19.36
N TRP A 311 3.86 12.40 -20.66
CA TRP A 311 4.48 13.58 -21.28
C TRP A 311 3.46 14.66 -21.63
N SER A 312 2.19 14.44 -21.41
CA SER A 312 1.13 15.41 -21.64
C SER A 312 1.18 16.52 -20.58
N LYS A 313 0.66 17.71 -20.93
CA LYS A 313 0.51 18.83 -19.98
C LYS A 313 -0.51 18.56 -18.87
N ARG A 314 -1.33 17.50 -19.00
CA ARG A 314 -2.33 17.11 -18.01
C ARG A 314 -1.80 15.99 -17.13
N VAL A 315 -2.07 16.10 -15.84
CA VAL A 315 -1.75 15.02 -14.88
C VAL A 315 -2.77 13.92 -15.03
N HIS A 316 -2.30 12.71 -15.32
CA HIS A 316 -3.11 11.51 -15.43
C HIS A 316 -2.94 10.68 -14.13
N ARG A 317 -3.84 10.87 -13.17
CA ARG A 317 -3.72 10.30 -11.83
C ARG A 317 -3.60 8.78 -11.81
N HIS A 318 -4.22 8.07 -12.78
CA HIS A 318 -4.16 6.61 -12.88
C HIS A 318 -2.74 6.07 -13.19
N LEU A 319 -1.84 6.92 -13.70
CA LEU A 319 -0.43 6.62 -13.90
C LEU A 319 0.46 7.29 -12.85
N VAL A 320 0.26 8.60 -12.64
CA VAL A 320 1.15 9.41 -11.80
C VAL A 320 1.06 9.01 -10.34
N TRP A 321 -0.12 8.68 -9.82
CA TRP A 321 -0.26 8.28 -8.42
C TRP A 321 0.47 6.95 -8.09
N PRO A 322 0.23 5.84 -8.83
CA PRO A 322 0.99 4.62 -8.58
C PRO A 322 2.49 4.80 -8.82
N LEU A 323 2.90 5.55 -9.85
CA LEU A 323 4.32 5.82 -10.11
C LEU A 323 4.97 6.58 -8.95
N TRP A 324 4.32 7.62 -8.41
CA TRP A 324 4.82 8.34 -7.24
C TRP A 324 5.00 7.43 -6.05
N PHE A 325 3.97 6.63 -5.75
CA PHE A 325 3.98 5.71 -4.62
C PHE A 325 5.11 4.68 -4.74
N ALA A 326 5.26 4.05 -5.90
CA ALA A 326 6.36 3.12 -6.17
C ALA A 326 7.72 3.80 -6.15
N ALA A 327 7.87 4.99 -6.76
CA ALA A 327 9.13 5.72 -6.81
C ALA A 327 9.62 6.14 -5.43
N VAL A 328 8.74 6.68 -4.57
CA VAL A 328 9.09 7.04 -3.19
C VAL A 328 9.61 5.80 -2.44
N THR A 329 8.92 4.66 -2.57
CA THR A 329 9.34 3.42 -1.92
C THR A 329 10.70 2.94 -2.43
N VAL A 330 10.86 2.83 -3.74
CA VAL A 330 12.10 2.34 -4.37
C VAL A 330 13.29 3.24 -4.02
N LEU A 331 13.08 4.56 -4.02
CA LEU A 331 14.12 5.51 -3.65
C LEU A 331 14.46 5.50 -2.15
N ALA A 332 13.50 5.19 -1.29
CA ALA A 332 13.73 5.08 0.16
C ALA A 332 14.42 3.77 0.55
N THR A 333 14.25 2.71 -0.23
CA THR A 333 14.75 1.35 0.08
C THR A 333 16.25 1.30 0.39
N PRO A 334 17.16 1.95 -0.37
CA PRO A 334 18.59 1.88 -0.09
C PRO A 334 19.02 2.56 1.22
N PHE A 335 18.16 3.43 1.77
CA PHE A 335 18.45 4.23 2.96
C PHE A 335 17.83 3.66 4.24
N GLY A 336 17.15 2.53 4.16
CA GLY A 336 16.55 1.84 5.30
C GLY A 336 17.38 0.65 5.76
N SER A 337 17.30 0.32 7.03
CA SER A 337 17.96 -0.87 7.61
C SER A 337 17.41 -2.19 7.04
N ASP A 338 16.13 -2.23 6.71
CA ASP A 338 15.40 -3.41 6.20
C ASP A 338 14.94 -3.18 4.76
N SER A 339 15.85 -3.21 3.81
CA SER A 339 15.58 -2.91 2.39
C SER A 339 14.51 -3.80 1.77
N ASP A 340 14.50 -5.11 2.07
CA ASP A 340 13.51 -6.06 1.57
C ASP A 340 12.10 -5.74 2.08
N ARG A 341 11.95 -5.42 3.36
CA ARG A 341 10.68 -5.07 3.97
C ARG A 341 10.17 -3.71 3.55
N THR A 342 11.07 -2.73 3.36
CA THR A 342 10.70 -1.41 2.83
C THR A 342 10.13 -1.54 1.43
N LEU A 343 10.73 -2.36 0.58
CA LEU A 343 10.31 -2.54 -0.81
C LEU A 343 8.92 -3.18 -0.96
N LEU A 344 8.42 -3.90 0.05
CA LEU A 344 7.05 -4.41 0.06
C LEU A 344 6.01 -3.31 -0.13
N LEU A 345 6.27 -2.11 0.37
CA LEU A 345 5.35 -0.99 0.25
C LEU A 345 5.11 -0.56 -1.22
N ALA A 346 6.02 -0.89 -2.14
CA ALA A 346 5.84 -0.59 -3.55
C ALA A 346 4.81 -1.51 -4.24
N LEU A 347 4.54 -2.69 -3.68
CA LEU A 347 3.77 -3.75 -4.34
C LEU A 347 2.34 -3.34 -4.72
N PRO A 348 1.54 -2.62 -3.88
CA PRO A 348 0.20 -2.19 -4.27
C PRO A 348 0.20 -1.31 -5.52
N ALA A 349 1.18 -0.42 -5.62
CA ALA A 349 1.31 0.49 -6.76
C ALA A 349 1.82 -0.23 -8.02
N LEU A 350 2.83 -1.09 -7.89
CA LEU A 350 3.35 -1.90 -8.99
C LEU A 350 2.29 -2.87 -9.53
N ALA A 351 1.54 -3.52 -8.65
CA ALA A 351 0.43 -4.39 -9.02
C ALA A 351 -0.71 -3.66 -9.73
N THR A 352 -0.95 -2.39 -9.36
CA THR A 352 -1.93 -1.54 -10.05
C THR A 352 -1.48 -1.16 -11.47
N LEU A 353 -0.17 -1.02 -11.69
CA LEU A 353 0.41 -0.71 -13.00
C LEU A 353 0.62 -1.97 -13.86
N ALA A 354 0.66 -3.16 -13.24
CA ALA A 354 0.83 -4.44 -13.92
C ALA A 354 -0.43 -4.84 -14.68
#